data_6a78849e73cdaf30c2e9af9b0946fb07
#
_entry.id   6a78849e73cdaf30c2e9af9b0946fb07
#
_cell.length_a   1.000
_cell.length_b   1.000
_cell.length_c   1.000
_cell.angle_alpha   90.00
_cell.angle_beta   90.00
_cell.angle_gamma   90.00
#
_symmetry.space_group_name_H-M   'P 1'
#
loop_
_entity.id
_entity.type
_entity.pdbx_description
1 polymer ?
#
loop_
_entity_poly.entity_id
_entity_poly.type
_entity_poly.pdbx_seq_one_letter_code
_entity_poly.pdbx_strand_id
1 'polypeptide(L)'
;MNRAVALLAAPAVLVLAGCIPPPPPEEVQASAPVAGPTTTCPVLASRKWTAWLEPAGDGRKLTISGEVDLPTPGYAASLEEGPADRMMPPSQRFTLVLTPPGGMVAQVVTPTVVRYEGKATYSAYRSILIRCGDTVLATITQVPSSR
;
A
#
# COMPACT_ATOMS: atom_id res chain seq x y z
N MET A 1 -16.13 -94.48 -9.30
CA MET A 1 -15.00 -94.82 -8.44
C MET A 1 -13.75 -94.36 -9.17
N ASN A 2 -13.14 -93.30 -8.77
CA ASN A 2 -11.68 -93.00 -8.76
C ASN A 2 -11.50 -91.53 -8.39
N ARG A 3 -10.91 -91.37 -7.24
CA ARG A 3 -10.50 -90.10 -6.67
C ARG A 3 -9.12 -89.71 -7.30
N ALA A 4 -9.04 -88.55 -7.92
CA ALA A 4 -7.79 -87.94 -8.26
C ALA A 4 -7.54 -86.71 -7.34
N VAL A 5 -6.51 -86.78 -6.51
CA VAL A 5 -6.09 -85.77 -5.64
C VAL A 5 -5.11 -84.86 -6.44
N ALA A 6 -5.46 -83.60 -6.66
CA ALA A 6 -4.59 -82.66 -7.28
C ALA A 6 -3.87 -81.81 -6.21
N LEU A 7 -2.57 -81.92 -6.10
CA LEU A 7 -1.72 -81.07 -5.29
C LEU A 7 -1.62 -79.69 -5.97
N LEU A 8 -2.05 -78.65 -5.24
CA LEU A 8 -1.79 -77.28 -5.58
C LEU A 8 -0.51 -76.80 -4.92
N ALA A 9 0.48 -76.55 -5.74
CA ALA A 9 1.73 -75.88 -5.33
C ALA A 9 1.46 -74.36 -5.30
N ALA A 10 1.66 -73.72 -4.15
CA ALA A 10 1.57 -72.28 -4.01
C ALA A 10 2.97 -71.66 -4.27
N PRO A 11 3.05 -70.61 -5.14
CA PRO A 11 4.25 -69.85 -5.27
C PRO A 11 4.39 -68.83 -4.13
N ALA A 12 5.51 -68.82 -3.42
CA ALA A 12 5.84 -67.81 -2.43
C ALA A 12 6.22 -66.50 -3.16
N VAL A 13 5.41 -65.49 -2.97
CA VAL A 13 5.73 -64.12 -3.46
C VAL A 13 6.62 -63.48 -2.41
N LEU A 14 7.85 -63.24 -2.78
CA LEU A 14 8.82 -62.46 -1.98
C LEU A 14 8.51 -60.98 -2.17
N VAL A 15 7.89 -60.36 -1.13
CA VAL A 15 7.62 -58.90 -1.11
C VAL A 15 8.95 -58.26 -0.67
N LEU A 16 9.70 -57.66 -1.59
CA LEU A 16 10.79 -56.75 -1.30
C LEU A 16 10.17 -55.45 -0.72
N ALA A 17 10.28 -55.29 0.59
CA ALA A 17 10.01 -53.99 1.23
C ALA A 17 11.05 -52.99 0.78
N GLY A 18 10.73 -52.21 -0.26
CA GLY A 18 11.50 -51.02 -0.62
C GLY A 18 11.37 -49.98 0.47
N CYS A 19 12.46 -49.69 1.18
CA CYS A 19 12.53 -48.48 2.00
C CYS A 19 12.43 -47.26 1.08
N ILE A 20 11.27 -46.63 1.03
CA ILE A 20 11.10 -45.32 0.42
C ILE A 20 11.70 -44.34 1.43
N PRO A 21 12.76 -43.57 1.11
CA PRO A 21 13.22 -42.52 2.00
C PRO A 21 12.10 -41.48 2.15
N PRO A 22 11.91 -40.90 3.37
CA PRO A 22 10.94 -39.83 3.55
C PRO A 22 11.30 -38.67 2.62
N PRO A 23 10.30 -37.99 2.01
CA PRO A 23 10.55 -36.79 1.23
C PRO A 23 11.28 -35.77 2.12
N PRO A 24 12.23 -35.02 1.57
CA PRO A 24 12.87 -33.94 2.31
C PRO A 24 11.78 -32.99 2.81
N PRO A 25 11.90 -32.41 4.00
CA PRO A 25 10.97 -31.40 4.47
C PRO A 25 10.90 -30.32 3.43
N GLU A 26 9.70 -30.07 2.86
CA GLU A 26 9.46 -28.88 2.07
C GLU A 26 9.89 -27.70 2.93
N GLU A 27 11.02 -27.12 2.57
CA GLU A 27 11.34 -25.78 3.04
C GLU A 27 10.17 -24.92 2.66
N VAL A 28 9.35 -24.61 3.67
CA VAL A 28 8.40 -23.50 3.59
C VAL A 28 9.28 -22.31 3.31
N GLN A 29 9.47 -22.02 2.01
CA GLN A 29 10.01 -20.76 1.58
C GLN A 29 9.03 -19.73 2.16
N ALA A 30 9.42 -19.18 3.31
CA ALA A 30 8.83 -17.97 3.82
C ALA A 30 8.91 -17.00 2.64
N SER A 31 7.78 -16.78 1.96
CA SER A 31 7.67 -15.77 0.93
C SER A 31 8.11 -14.49 1.61
N ALA A 32 9.34 -14.08 1.35
CA ALA A 32 9.80 -12.76 1.72
C ALA A 32 8.73 -11.80 1.22
N PRO A 33 8.24 -10.86 2.03
CA PRO A 33 7.31 -9.87 1.55
C PRO A 33 7.95 -9.27 0.31
N VAL A 34 7.26 -9.42 -0.84
CA VAL A 34 7.66 -8.76 -2.08
C VAL A 34 7.67 -7.29 -1.71
N ALA A 35 8.86 -6.75 -1.47
CA ALA A 35 9.04 -5.31 -1.37
C ALA A 35 8.60 -4.78 -2.73
N GLY A 36 7.36 -4.27 -2.78
CA GLY A 36 6.89 -3.51 -3.93
C GLY A 36 7.92 -2.42 -4.21
N PRO A 37 8.01 -1.91 -5.43
CA PRO A 37 8.99 -0.89 -5.77
C PRO A 37 8.90 0.21 -4.73
N THR A 38 9.97 0.38 -3.95
CA THR A 38 10.08 1.45 -2.96
C THR A 38 10.04 2.73 -3.76
N THR A 39 8.88 3.37 -3.81
CA THR A 39 8.71 4.62 -4.54
C THR A 39 9.47 5.68 -3.76
N THR A 40 10.69 5.96 -4.19
CA THR A 40 11.54 6.98 -3.58
C THR A 40 10.83 8.32 -3.70
N CYS A 41 10.56 8.95 -2.56
CA CYS A 41 9.98 10.27 -2.52
C CYS A 41 11.03 11.34 -2.83
N PRO A 42 10.90 12.13 -3.90
CA PRO A 42 11.85 13.16 -4.26
C PRO A 42 11.69 14.46 -3.46
N VAL A 43 10.77 14.53 -2.52
CA VAL A 43 10.52 15.71 -1.68
C VAL A 43 11.70 15.96 -0.77
N LEU A 44 12.30 17.14 -0.85
CA LEU A 44 13.44 17.57 -0.03
C LEU A 44 12.99 18.13 1.32
N ALA A 45 11.88 18.89 1.32
CA ALA A 45 11.25 19.41 2.53
C ALA A 45 9.75 19.60 2.29
N SER A 46 8.98 19.60 3.38
CA SER A 46 7.54 19.86 3.32
C SER A 46 7.11 20.74 4.50
N ARG A 47 6.12 21.61 4.28
CA ARG A 47 5.67 22.59 5.27
C ARG A 47 4.28 23.13 5.01
N LYS A 48 3.73 23.90 5.97
CA LYS A 48 2.46 24.64 5.86
C LYS A 48 1.25 23.76 5.52
N TRP A 49 1.26 22.51 5.97
CA TRP A 49 0.14 21.62 5.75
C TRP A 49 -1.06 22.02 6.60
N THR A 50 -2.17 22.24 5.95
CA THR A 50 -3.47 22.58 6.55
C THR A 50 -4.57 21.79 5.87
N ALA A 51 -5.63 21.52 6.62
CA ALA A 51 -6.83 20.90 6.08
C ALA A 51 -8.06 21.47 6.77
N TRP A 52 -9.17 21.63 6.04
CA TRP A 52 -10.43 22.09 6.58
C TRP A 52 -11.62 21.53 5.82
N LEU A 53 -12.76 21.50 6.51
CA LEU A 53 -14.04 21.07 5.96
C LEU A 53 -14.96 22.28 5.78
N GLU A 54 -15.55 22.39 4.61
CA GLU A 54 -16.53 23.42 4.26
C GLU A 54 -17.88 22.79 3.90
N PRO A 55 -19.00 23.42 4.20
CA PRO A 55 -20.30 23.01 3.67
C PRO A 55 -20.27 23.07 2.12
N ALA A 56 -20.80 22.06 1.48
CA ALA A 56 -20.89 22.02 0.02
C ALA A 56 -22.15 21.25 -0.40
N GLY A 57 -23.21 21.95 -0.76
CA GLY A 57 -24.47 21.35 -1.17
C GLY A 57 -25.05 20.44 -0.08
N ASP A 58 -25.26 19.19 -0.41
CA ASP A 58 -25.77 18.13 0.48
C ASP A 58 -24.70 17.42 1.33
N GLY A 59 -23.47 17.95 1.34
CA GLY A 59 -22.36 17.32 2.04
C GLY A 59 -21.32 18.32 2.51
N ARG A 60 -20.08 17.85 2.58
CA ARG A 60 -18.91 18.66 2.94
C ARG A 60 -17.81 18.50 1.89
N LYS A 61 -17.07 19.56 1.68
CA LYS A 61 -15.85 19.57 0.87
C LYS A 61 -14.64 19.56 1.81
N LEU A 62 -13.72 18.64 1.57
CA LEU A 62 -12.42 18.62 2.21
C LEU A 62 -11.43 19.37 1.32
N THR A 63 -10.77 20.35 1.90
CA THR A 63 -9.66 21.05 1.26
C THR A 63 -8.39 20.80 2.06
N ILE A 64 -7.32 20.41 1.36
CA ILE A 64 -5.99 20.23 1.93
C ILE A 64 -5.03 21.10 1.14
N SER A 65 -4.12 21.80 1.83
CA SER A 65 -3.07 22.59 1.18
C SER A 65 -1.76 22.42 1.92
N GLY A 66 -0.66 22.42 1.17
CA GLY A 66 0.69 22.35 1.70
C GLY A 66 1.71 22.79 0.68
N GLU A 67 2.97 22.84 1.08
CA GLU A 67 4.08 23.24 0.24
C GLU A 67 5.19 22.20 0.37
N VAL A 68 5.76 21.79 -0.77
CA VAL A 68 6.86 20.84 -0.87
C VAL A 68 8.00 21.43 -1.69
N ASP A 69 9.24 21.18 -1.28
CA ASP A 69 10.42 21.54 -2.05
C ASP A 69 10.82 20.34 -2.91
N LEU A 70 10.86 20.56 -4.21
CA LEU A 70 11.22 19.57 -5.21
C LEU A 70 12.59 19.88 -5.82
N PRO A 71 13.36 18.87 -6.25
CA PRO A 71 14.76 19.05 -6.69
C PRO A 71 14.88 19.84 -7.99
N THR A 72 13.81 19.91 -8.78
CA THR A 72 13.78 20.61 -10.07
C THR A 72 12.41 21.25 -10.30
N PRO A 73 12.33 22.31 -11.10
CA PRO A 73 11.05 22.87 -11.51
C PRO A 73 10.29 21.93 -12.47
N GLY A 74 8.98 22.14 -12.61
CA GLY A 74 8.15 21.47 -13.60
C GLY A 74 7.57 20.12 -13.16
N TYR A 75 7.70 19.72 -11.90
CA TYR A 75 6.91 18.59 -11.37
C TYR A 75 5.42 18.90 -11.39
N ALA A 76 4.62 17.94 -11.83
CA ALA A 76 3.21 17.93 -11.52
C ALA A 76 3.00 17.20 -10.17
N ALA A 77 2.29 17.86 -9.25
CA ALA A 77 2.03 17.34 -7.91
C ALA A 77 0.53 17.28 -7.65
N SER A 78 0.03 16.12 -7.21
CA SER A 78 -1.37 15.91 -6.84
C SER A 78 -1.46 15.07 -5.57
N LEU A 79 -2.58 15.21 -4.84
CA LEU A 79 -2.91 14.35 -3.70
C LEU A 79 -4.00 13.38 -4.13
N GLU A 80 -3.76 12.10 -3.89
CA GLU A 80 -4.73 11.03 -4.07
C GLU A 80 -5.25 10.56 -2.71
N GLU A 81 -6.58 10.42 -2.61
CA GLU A 81 -7.22 9.90 -1.41
C GLU A 81 -6.98 8.40 -1.29
N GLY A 82 -6.44 7.99 -0.16
CA GLY A 82 -6.20 6.59 0.19
C GLY A 82 -7.21 6.08 1.21
N PRO A 83 -6.95 4.94 1.84
CA PRO A 83 -7.85 4.37 2.83
C PRO A 83 -7.86 5.17 4.14
N ALA A 84 -9.04 5.24 4.76
CA ALA A 84 -9.21 5.70 6.12
C ALA A 84 -9.06 4.53 7.11
N ASP A 85 -8.69 4.83 8.35
CA ASP A 85 -8.75 3.85 9.43
C ASP A 85 -10.21 3.61 9.89
N ARG A 86 -10.40 2.64 10.80
CA ARG A 86 -11.73 2.26 11.32
C ARG A 86 -12.12 3.02 12.59
N MET A 87 -11.39 4.05 12.96
CA MET A 87 -11.68 4.85 14.13
C MET A 87 -12.81 5.86 13.86
N MET A 88 -13.45 6.38 14.90
CA MET A 88 -14.48 7.39 14.79
C MET A 88 -14.13 8.58 15.70
N PRO A 89 -13.85 9.78 15.16
CA PRO A 89 -13.64 10.10 13.75
C PRO A 89 -12.39 9.38 13.19
N PRO A 90 -12.36 9.07 11.89
CA PRO A 90 -11.26 8.36 11.28
C PRO A 90 -10.04 9.24 11.03
N SER A 91 -8.88 8.59 10.85
CA SER A 91 -7.71 9.20 10.23
C SER A 91 -7.69 8.84 8.75
N GLN A 92 -7.61 9.84 7.88
CA GLN A 92 -7.60 9.68 6.43
C GLN A 92 -6.19 9.78 5.89
N ARG A 93 -5.82 8.88 4.98
CA ARG A 93 -4.53 8.90 4.31
C ARG A 93 -4.64 9.56 2.95
N PHE A 94 -3.63 10.35 2.60
CA PHE A 94 -3.44 10.89 1.26
C PHE A 94 -2.04 10.57 0.79
N THR A 95 -1.92 10.24 -0.47
CA THR A 95 -0.64 9.98 -1.13
C THR A 95 -0.32 11.14 -2.05
N LEU A 96 0.85 11.75 -1.85
CA LEU A 96 1.39 12.72 -2.78
C LEU A 96 1.96 11.98 -3.99
N VAL A 97 1.36 12.21 -5.14
CA VAL A 97 1.80 11.69 -6.42
C VAL A 97 2.56 12.79 -7.15
N LEU A 98 3.77 12.47 -7.57
CA LEU A 98 4.68 13.39 -8.23
C LEU A 98 5.06 12.84 -9.59
N THR A 99 4.80 13.62 -10.63
CA THR A 99 5.23 13.31 -12.00
C THR A 99 6.38 14.22 -12.37
N PRO A 100 7.59 13.67 -12.62
CA PRO A 100 8.74 14.48 -12.98
C PRO A 100 8.54 15.17 -14.34
N PRO A 101 9.19 16.33 -14.56
CA PRO A 101 9.18 16.98 -15.86
C PRO A 101 9.89 16.13 -16.91
N GLY A 102 9.46 16.24 -18.16
CA GLY A 102 10.16 15.63 -19.29
C GLY A 102 11.36 16.47 -19.74
N GLY A 103 12.41 15.78 -20.22
CA GLY A 103 13.59 16.42 -20.78
C GLY A 103 14.62 16.92 -19.76
N MET A 104 15.56 17.74 -20.23
CA MET A 104 16.60 18.33 -19.38
C MET A 104 16.05 19.57 -18.68
N VAL A 105 16.12 19.57 -17.36
CA VAL A 105 15.68 20.68 -16.52
C VAL A 105 16.81 21.11 -15.58
N ALA A 106 16.81 22.38 -15.18
CA ALA A 106 17.77 22.89 -14.24
C ALA A 106 17.61 22.23 -12.86
N GLN A 107 18.71 21.90 -12.21
CA GLN A 107 18.72 21.34 -10.85
C GLN A 107 18.60 22.50 -9.84
N VAL A 108 17.39 23.02 -9.67
CA VAL A 108 17.08 24.13 -8.76
C VAL A 108 15.93 23.72 -7.87
N VAL A 109 16.15 23.74 -6.55
CA VAL A 109 15.11 23.48 -5.56
C VAL A 109 13.95 24.45 -5.77
N THR A 110 12.76 23.89 -6.01
CA THR A 110 11.59 24.66 -6.37
C THR A 110 10.45 24.39 -5.39
N PRO A 111 10.01 25.40 -4.61
CA PRO A 111 8.82 25.29 -3.79
C PRO A 111 7.59 25.11 -4.66
N THR A 112 6.81 24.08 -4.37
CA THR A 112 5.60 23.72 -5.12
C THR A 112 4.42 23.64 -4.16
N VAL A 113 3.35 24.37 -4.45
CA VAL A 113 2.10 24.30 -3.69
C VAL A 113 1.32 23.07 -4.15
N VAL A 114 0.91 22.29 -3.18
CA VAL A 114 0.06 21.10 -3.39
C VAL A 114 -1.30 21.40 -2.80
N ARG A 115 -2.36 21.16 -3.56
CA ARG A 115 -3.75 21.37 -3.14
C ARG A 115 -4.61 20.20 -3.54
N TYR A 116 -5.52 19.82 -2.63
CA TYR A 116 -6.59 18.87 -2.87
C TYR A 116 -7.93 19.50 -2.52
N GLU A 117 -8.91 19.30 -3.37
CA GLU A 117 -10.30 19.62 -3.10
C GLU A 117 -11.18 18.46 -3.56
N GLY A 118 -11.95 17.92 -2.65
CA GLY A 118 -12.83 16.79 -2.95
C GLY A 118 -14.01 16.70 -2.00
N LYS A 119 -14.99 15.89 -2.34
CA LYS A 119 -16.10 15.59 -1.44
C LYS A 119 -15.57 14.86 -0.21
N ALA A 120 -15.88 15.35 0.99
CA ALA A 120 -15.49 14.68 2.21
C ALA A 120 -16.34 13.42 2.42
N THR A 121 -15.67 12.29 2.65
CA THR A 121 -16.34 11.02 2.94
C THR A 121 -16.95 11.01 4.35
N TYR A 122 -16.35 11.77 5.28
CA TYR A 122 -16.76 11.83 6.68
C TYR A 122 -17.08 13.25 7.10
N SER A 123 -17.96 13.40 8.10
CA SER A 123 -18.34 14.70 8.67
C SER A 123 -17.26 15.32 9.54
N ALA A 124 -16.31 14.52 10.01
CA ALA A 124 -15.15 14.93 10.80
C ALA A 124 -13.99 13.96 10.58
N TYR A 125 -12.76 14.43 10.76
CA TYR A 125 -11.55 13.63 10.73
C TYR A 125 -10.76 13.83 12.02
N ARG A 126 -10.16 12.74 12.54
CA ARG A 126 -9.21 12.77 13.66
C ARG A 126 -7.88 13.38 13.21
N SER A 127 -7.41 12.94 12.06
CA SER A 127 -6.20 13.44 11.44
C SER A 127 -6.20 13.16 9.94
N ILE A 128 -5.38 13.92 9.23
CA ILE A 128 -5.07 13.66 7.83
C ILE A 128 -3.58 13.39 7.73
N LEU A 129 -3.23 12.24 7.17
CA LEU A 129 -1.86 11.77 7.01
C LEU A 129 -1.44 11.92 5.55
N ILE A 130 -0.44 12.75 5.29
CA ILE A 130 0.13 12.95 3.95
C ILE A 130 1.39 12.11 3.82
N ARG A 131 1.43 11.26 2.79
CA ARG A 131 2.56 10.38 2.48
C ARG A 131 3.07 10.62 1.08
N CYS A 132 4.36 10.32 0.89
CA CYS A 132 5.00 10.26 -0.41
C CYS A 132 5.86 8.98 -0.42
N GLY A 133 5.46 8.00 -1.20
CA GLY A 133 6.00 6.64 -1.07
C GLY A 133 5.84 6.12 0.35
N ASP A 134 6.93 5.67 0.96
CA ASP A 134 6.94 5.19 2.34
C ASP A 134 7.16 6.29 3.40
N THR A 135 7.43 7.52 2.96
CA THR A 135 7.74 8.65 3.85
C THR A 135 6.45 9.37 4.25
N VAL A 136 6.30 9.64 5.55
CA VAL A 136 5.26 10.53 6.08
C VAL A 136 5.77 11.97 5.99
N LEU A 137 5.10 12.80 5.20
CA LEU A 137 5.44 14.22 5.03
C LEU A 137 4.81 15.09 6.11
N ALA A 138 3.55 14.79 6.48
CA ALA A 138 2.83 15.54 7.49
C ALA A 138 1.70 14.72 8.12
N THR A 139 1.37 15.07 9.36
CA THR A 139 0.16 14.63 10.05
C THR A 139 -0.59 15.86 10.54
N ILE A 140 -1.75 16.13 9.95
CA ILE A 140 -2.63 17.25 10.31
C ILE A 140 -3.63 16.74 11.32
N THR A 141 -3.54 17.16 12.58
CA THR A 141 -4.41 16.73 13.67
C THR A 141 -5.58 17.69 13.93
N GLN A 142 -5.54 18.87 13.36
CA GLN A 142 -6.59 19.86 13.45
C GLN A 142 -7.25 20.03 12.08
N VAL A 143 -8.46 19.51 11.95
CA VAL A 143 -9.28 19.64 10.74
C VAL A 143 -10.55 20.39 11.11
N PRO A 144 -10.49 21.73 11.20
CA PRO A 144 -11.66 22.54 11.55
C PRO A 144 -12.75 22.39 10.47
N SER A 145 -13.99 22.45 10.93
CA SER A 145 -15.14 22.53 10.05
C SER A 145 -15.80 23.89 10.20
N SER A 146 -15.95 24.63 9.10
CA SER A 146 -16.81 25.81 9.07
C SER A 146 -18.28 25.39 9.15
N ARG A 147 -19.10 26.20 9.80
CA ARG A 147 -20.55 26.03 9.89
C ARG A 147 -21.25 26.72 8.73
#